data_0060ee15c85cd25c449b7269859217d8
#
_entry.id   0060ee15c85cd25c449b7269859217d8
#
_cell.length_a   1.000
_cell.length_b   1.000
_cell.length_c   1.000
_cell.angle_alpha   90.00
_cell.angle_beta   90.00
_cell.angle_gamma   90.00
#
_symmetry.space_group_name_H-M   'P 1'
#
loop_
_entity.id
_entity.type
_entity.pdbx_description
1 polymer ?
#
loop_
_entity_poly.entity_id
_entity_poly.type
_entity_poly.pdbx_seq_one_letter_code
_entity_poly.pdbx_strand_id
1 'polypeptide(L)'
;TPLLRTRFSSREMGFALLNIGWLSLPVVGLTAIFTGGALALQIYSGGARFNAEAVVPQIVAIGMVRELGPVLVGLMIAARVTSSIAAEIATMKVTEQIDALVTLSTHPMKYLTVPRVLAATVTVPLLVGIGDIIGIFGGYAVATGTLGFNKAAYVQNTIDFLQLRD
;
A
#
# COMPACT_ATOMS: atom_id res chain seq x y z
N THR A 1 14.43 24.11 -15.36
CA THR A 1 14.37 22.66 -15.14
C THR A 1 13.63 21.97 -16.27
N PRO A 2 14.31 21.29 -17.23
CA PRO A 2 13.71 20.77 -18.46
C PRO A 2 12.84 19.51 -18.24
N LEU A 3 12.68 19.03 -17.01
CA LEU A 3 11.95 17.79 -16.69
C LEU A 3 10.44 17.89 -16.89
N LEU A 4 9.88 19.10 -16.81
CA LEU A 4 8.42 19.33 -16.89
C LEU A 4 7.93 19.70 -18.31
N ARG A 5 8.81 19.78 -19.31
CA ARG A 5 8.47 20.23 -20.66
C ARG A 5 8.27 19.10 -21.68
N THR A 6 8.39 17.84 -21.26
CA THR A 6 7.95 16.72 -22.10
C THR A 6 6.43 16.66 -22.06
N ARG A 7 5.78 16.65 -23.21
CA ARG A 7 4.34 16.35 -23.33
C ARG A 7 4.15 14.96 -22.74
N PHE A 8 3.81 14.91 -21.44
CA PHE A 8 3.37 13.67 -20.81
C PHE A 8 2.17 13.17 -21.58
N SER A 9 2.30 12.03 -22.21
CA SER A 9 1.15 11.33 -22.75
C SER A 9 0.27 10.94 -21.55
N SER A 10 -0.88 11.58 -21.41
CA SER A 10 -1.86 11.28 -20.35
C SER A 10 -2.23 9.77 -20.35
N ARG A 11 -2.07 9.13 -21.49
CA ARG A 11 -2.30 7.70 -21.67
C ARG A 11 -1.23 6.85 -20.96
N GLU A 12 0.06 7.18 -21.09
CA GLU A 12 1.16 6.46 -20.41
C GLU A 12 1.05 6.61 -18.88
N MET A 13 0.72 7.80 -18.42
CA MET A 13 0.46 8.05 -17.00
C MET A 13 -0.72 7.21 -16.50
N GLY A 14 -1.83 7.15 -17.26
CA GLY A 14 -2.99 6.34 -16.93
C GLY A 14 -2.67 4.85 -16.84
N PHE A 15 -1.90 4.30 -17.77
CA PHE A 15 -1.45 2.91 -17.72
C PHE A 15 -0.54 2.65 -16.52
N ALA A 16 0.37 3.56 -16.20
CA ALA A 16 1.23 3.43 -15.03
C ALA A 16 0.43 3.43 -13.72
N LEU A 17 -0.55 4.34 -13.59
CA LEU A 17 -1.45 4.40 -12.43
C LEU A 17 -2.28 3.13 -12.28
N LEU A 18 -2.81 2.57 -13.36
CA LEU A 18 -3.56 1.32 -13.34
C LEU A 18 -2.67 0.13 -12.95
N ASN A 19 -1.49 0.02 -13.54
CA ASN A 19 -0.58 -1.08 -13.24
C ASN A 19 -0.07 -1.05 -11.79
N ILE A 20 0.31 0.13 -11.30
CA ILE A 20 0.82 0.28 -9.94
C ILE A 20 -0.32 0.22 -8.92
N GLY A 21 -1.44 0.90 -9.19
CA GLY A 21 -2.57 1.02 -8.28
C GLY A 21 -3.46 -0.21 -8.27
N TRP A 22 -4.24 -0.37 -9.33
CA TRP A 22 -5.30 -1.37 -9.40
C TRP A 22 -4.82 -2.81 -9.25
N LEU A 23 -3.76 -3.17 -9.97
CA LEU A 23 -3.23 -4.52 -9.89
C LEU A 23 -2.50 -4.83 -8.56
N SER A 24 -2.16 -3.83 -7.75
CA SER A 24 -1.59 -4.06 -6.42
C SER A 24 -2.65 -4.20 -5.33
N LEU A 25 -3.87 -3.70 -5.54
CA LEU A 25 -4.95 -3.74 -4.56
C LEU A 25 -5.24 -5.14 -3.99
N PRO A 26 -5.37 -6.21 -4.80
CA PRO A 26 -5.66 -7.53 -4.25
C PRO A 26 -4.57 -8.04 -3.29
N VAL A 27 -3.31 -7.82 -3.64
CA VAL A 27 -2.18 -8.27 -2.83
C VAL A 27 -2.06 -7.43 -1.55
N VAL A 28 -2.17 -6.11 -1.66
CA VAL A 28 -2.17 -5.19 -0.52
C VAL A 28 -3.34 -5.49 0.40
N GLY A 29 -4.55 -5.66 -0.15
CA GLY A 29 -5.75 -5.94 0.63
C GLY A 29 -5.65 -7.25 1.40
N LEU A 30 -5.23 -8.33 0.72
CA LEU A 30 -5.08 -9.64 1.35
C LEU A 30 -4.06 -9.59 2.48
N THR A 31 -2.91 -8.99 2.25
CA THR A 31 -1.86 -8.88 3.26
C THR A 31 -2.30 -8.00 4.43
N ALA A 32 -2.95 -6.88 4.15
CA ALA A 32 -3.44 -5.98 5.20
C ALA A 32 -4.47 -6.66 6.11
N ILE A 33 -5.43 -7.42 5.55
CA ILE A 33 -6.41 -8.19 6.33
C ILE A 33 -5.73 -9.17 7.28
N PHE A 34 -4.80 -9.98 6.75
CA PHE A 34 -4.09 -10.96 7.58
C PHE A 34 -3.21 -10.31 8.63
N THR A 35 -2.53 -9.22 8.29
CA THR A 35 -1.68 -8.49 9.25
C THR A 35 -2.51 -7.88 10.37
N GLY A 36 -3.62 -7.21 10.05
CA GLY A 36 -4.51 -6.64 11.06
C GLY A 36 -5.13 -7.71 11.96
N GLY A 37 -5.57 -8.83 11.37
CA GLY A 37 -6.10 -9.97 12.13
C GLY A 37 -5.05 -10.61 13.03
N ALA A 38 -3.84 -10.84 12.53
CA ALA A 38 -2.73 -11.39 13.30
C ALA A 38 -2.34 -10.47 14.46
N LEU A 39 -2.29 -9.15 14.24
CA LEU A 39 -2.06 -8.15 15.27
C LEU A 39 -3.11 -8.24 16.37
N ALA A 40 -4.40 -8.29 16.03
CA ALA A 40 -5.47 -8.38 17.00
C ALA A 40 -5.33 -9.62 17.89
N LEU A 41 -5.03 -10.79 17.29
CA LEU A 41 -4.79 -12.03 18.04
C LEU A 41 -3.55 -11.94 18.94
N GLN A 42 -2.47 -11.36 18.44
CA GLN A 42 -1.21 -11.24 19.20
C GLN A 42 -1.36 -10.32 20.40
N ILE A 43 -2.01 -9.18 20.20
CA ILE A 43 -2.26 -8.22 21.29
C ILE A 43 -3.22 -8.82 22.32
N TYR A 44 -4.27 -9.49 21.87
CA TYR A 44 -5.20 -10.17 22.76
C TYR A 44 -4.51 -11.25 23.59
N SER A 45 -3.74 -12.15 22.96
CA SER A 45 -3.05 -13.23 23.66
C SER A 45 -1.98 -12.71 24.64
N GLY A 46 -1.32 -11.60 24.31
CA GLY A 46 -0.36 -10.94 25.23
C GLY A 46 -1.04 -10.16 26.37
N GLY A 47 -2.20 -9.55 26.08
CA GLY A 47 -2.94 -8.70 27.02
C GLY A 47 -4.00 -9.40 27.85
N ALA A 48 -4.36 -10.65 27.54
CA ALA A 48 -5.42 -11.42 28.22
C ALA A 48 -5.20 -11.54 29.76
N ARG A 49 -3.95 -11.50 30.20
CA ARG A 49 -3.60 -11.54 31.64
C ARG A 49 -3.87 -10.23 32.37
N PHE A 50 -4.11 -9.13 31.66
CA PHE A 50 -4.24 -7.78 32.20
C PHE A 50 -5.62 -7.16 31.94
N ASN A 51 -6.63 -7.93 31.53
CA ASN A 51 -7.94 -7.44 31.08
C ASN A 51 -7.87 -6.31 30.04
N ALA A 52 -6.88 -6.41 29.14
CA ALA A 52 -6.57 -5.37 28.16
C ALA A 52 -7.47 -5.40 26.91
N GLU A 53 -8.69 -5.98 27.01
CA GLU A 53 -9.63 -6.08 25.88
C GLU A 53 -9.97 -4.74 25.24
N ALA A 54 -10.12 -3.69 26.07
CA ALA A 54 -10.42 -2.35 25.59
C ALA A 54 -9.28 -1.69 24.82
N VAL A 55 -8.05 -2.16 25.00
CA VAL A 55 -6.85 -1.58 24.40
C VAL A 55 -6.53 -2.21 23.03
N VAL A 56 -7.05 -3.41 22.75
CA VAL A 56 -6.81 -4.12 21.49
C VAL A 56 -7.18 -3.28 20.26
N PRO A 57 -8.37 -2.67 20.16
CA PRO A 57 -8.74 -1.86 19.00
C PRO A 57 -7.79 -0.68 18.78
N GLN A 58 -7.39 -0.03 19.86
CA GLN A 58 -6.51 1.14 19.83
C GLN A 58 -5.11 0.79 19.31
N ILE A 59 -4.52 -0.29 19.83
CA ILE A 59 -3.18 -0.73 19.42
C ILE A 59 -3.19 -1.24 17.97
N VAL A 60 -4.25 -1.94 17.54
CA VAL A 60 -4.40 -2.37 16.16
C VAL A 60 -4.49 -1.17 15.23
N ALA A 61 -5.30 -0.17 15.56
CA ALA A 61 -5.43 1.04 14.74
C ALA A 61 -4.10 1.80 14.62
N ILE A 62 -3.44 2.07 15.75
CA ILE A 62 -2.12 2.74 15.73
C ILE A 62 -1.07 1.92 14.99
N GLY A 63 -0.95 0.63 15.31
CA GLY A 63 0.04 -0.24 14.72
C GLY A 63 -0.10 -0.33 13.20
N MET A 64 -1.34 -0.37 12.70
CA MET A 64 -1.60 -0.34 11.26
C MET A 64 -1.26 1.01 10.65
N VAL A 65 -1.87 2.09 11.12
CA VAL A 65 -1.75 3.42 10.46
C VAL A 65 -0.34 3.99 10.58
N ARG A 66 0.34 3.79 11.70
CA ARG A 66 1.61 4.46 11.98
C ARG A 66 2.85 3.66 11.56
N GLU A 67 2.79 2.35 11.66
CA GLU A 67 3.97 1.51 11.52
C GLU A 67 3.81 0.45 10.43
N LEU A 68 2.87 -0.47 10.58
CA LEU A 68 2.79 -1.64 9.72
C LEU A 68 2.23 -1.33 8.32
N GLY A 69 1.21 -0.49 8.23
CA GLY A 69 0.63 -0.14 6.94
C GLY A 69 1.64 0.49 5.98
N PRO A 70 2.27 1.63 6.35
CA PRO A 70 3.25 2.26 5.48
C PRO A 70 4.43 1.36 5.12
N VAL A 71 4.95 0.61 6.10
CA VAL A 71 6.12 -0.27 5.89
C VAL A 71 5.77 -1.46 5.02
N LEU A 72 4.73 -2.23 5.36
CA LEU A 72 4.37 -3.44 4.62
C LEU A 72 3.87 -3.14 3.22
N VAL A 73 2.96 -2.18 3.09
CA VAL A 73 2.43 -1.78 1.78
C VAL A 73 3.55 -1.19 0.94
N GLY A 74 4.39 -0.33 1.51
CA GLY A 74 5.53 0.27 0.81
C GLY A 74 6.52 -0.77 0.30
N LEU A 75 6.93 -1.72 1.14
CA LEU A 75 7.84 -2.80 0.74
C LEU A 75 7.24 -3.68 -0.35
N MET A 76 5.95 -4.02 -0.22
CA MET A 76 5.28 -4.89 -1.17
C MET A 76 5.14 -4.23 -2.55
N ILE A 77 4.76 -2.94 -2.56
CA ILE A 77 4.67 -2.18 -3.80
C ILE A 77 6.07 -1.99 -4.41
N ALA A 78 7.08 -1.65 -3.60
CA ALA A 78 8.45 -1.51 -4.07
C ALA A 78 8.94 -2.79 -4.74
N ALA A 79 8.78 -3.95 -4.11
CA ALA A 79 9.19 -5.24 -4.67
C ALA A 79 8.47 -5.54 -5.99
N ARG A 80 7.14 -5.38 -6.03
CA ARG A 80 6.32 -5.69 -7.18
C ARG A 80 6.56 -4.73 -8.35
N VAL A 81 6.55 -3.43 -8.08
CA VAL A 81 6.71 -2.40 -9.12
C VAL A 81 8.12 -2.44 -9.68
N THR A 82 9.14 -2.59 -8.83
CA THR A 82 10.54 -2.66 -9.29
C THR A 82 10.76 -3.88 -10.17
N SER A 83 10.27 -5.06 -9.78
CA SER A 83 10.42 -6.27 -10.58
C SER A 83 9.68 -6.17 -11.93
N SER A 84 8.49 -5.60 -11.94
CA SER A 84 7.71 -5.37 -13.16
C SER A 84 8.42 -4.41 -14.12
N ILE A 85 8.92 -3.29 -13.61
CA ILE A 85 9.67 -2.30 -14.41
C ILE A 85 10.96 -2.92 -14.94
N ALA A 86 11.69 -3.67 -14.12
CA ALA A 86 12.92 -4.31 -14.53
C ALA A 86 12.70 -5.34 -15.67
N ALA A 87 11.65 -6.16 -15.55
CA ALA A 87 11.28 -7.14 -16.57
C ALA A 87 10.89 -6.46 -17.89
N GLU A 88 10.11 -5.38 -17.83
CA GLU A 88 9.70 -4.62 -19.01
C GLU A 88 10.88 -3.95 -19.71
N ILE A 89 11.79 -3.31 -18.96
CA ILE A 89 13.00 -2.70 -19.52
C ILE A 89 13.91 -3.78 -20.13
N ALA A 90 14.06 -4.93 -19.47
CA ALA A 90 14.83 -6.05 -20.00
C ALA A 90 14.26 -6.56 -21.33
N THR A 91 12.94 -6.71 -21.43
CA THR A 91 12.26 -7.10 -22.66
C THR A 91 12.49 -6.07 -23.77
N MET A 92 12.35 -4.79 -23.47
CA MET A 92 12.60 -3.69 -24.44
C MET A 92 14.06 -3.66 -24.90
N LYS A 93 15.01 -4.05 -24.04
CA LYS A 93 16.43 -4.12 -24.43
C LYS A 93 16.70 -5.30 -25.36
N VAL A 94 16.15 -6.48 -25.07
CA VAL A 94 16.32 -7.67 -25.91
C VAL A 94 15.68 -7.48 -27.29
N THR A 95 14.59 -6.73 -27.38
CA THR A 95 13.89 -6.44 -28.64
C THR A 95 14.42 -5.19 -29.36
N GLU A 96 15.57 -4.64 -28.92
CA GLU A 96 16.24 -3.46 -29.51
C GLU A 96 15.38 -2.18 -29.53
N GLN A 97 14.26 -2.14 -28.80
CA GLN A 97 13.39 -0.96 -28.74
C GLN A 97 14.09 0.23 -28.08
N ILE A 98 14.96 -0.02 -27.09
CA ILE A 98 15.74 1.05 -26.46
C ILE A 98 16.71 1.67 -27.43
N ASP A 99 17.36 0.87 -28.27
CA ASP A 99 18.31 1.34 -29.26
C ASP A 99 17.60 2.13 -30.38
N ALA A 100 16.38 1.73 -30.74
CA ALA A 100 15.52 2.51 -31.63
C ALA A 100 15.14 3.88 -31.04
N LEU A 101 14.87 3.98 -29.73
CA LEU A 101 14.60 5.27 -29.06
C LEU A 101 15.84 6.18 -29.08
N VAL A 102 17.04 5.62 -28.93
CA VAL A 102 18.30 6.37 -29.00
C VAL A 102 18.52 6.94 -30.40
N THR A 103 18.26 6.15 -31.44
CA THR A 103 18.38 6.63 -32.84
C THR A 103 17.40 7.75 -33.16
N LEU A 104 16.25 7.78 -32.52
CA LEU A 104 15.27 8.86 -32.60
C LEU A 104 15.62 10.09 -31.72
N SER A 105 16.86 10.16 -31.21
CA SER A 105 17.33 11.23 -30.33
C SER A 105 16.49 11.44 -29.08
N THR A 106 15.76 10.40 -28.64
CA THR A 106 14.94 10.41 -27.43
C THR A 106 15.74 9.78 -26.29
N HIS A 107 15.76 10.43 -25.12
CA HIS A 107 16.40 9.87 -23.93
C HIS A 107 15.53 8.78 -23.32
N PRO A 108 15.92 7.47 -23.41
CA PRO A 108 15.09 6.36 -22.94
C PRO A 108 14.73 6.46 -21.46
N MET A 109 15.68 6.87 -20.62
CA MET A 109 15.47 7.04 -19.18
C MET A 109 14.36 8.05 -18.84
N LYS A 110 14.30 9.17 -19.57
CA LYS A 110 13.24 10.17 -19.35
C LYS A 110 11.87 9.66 -19.78
N TYR A 111 11.82 8.97 -20.89
CA TYR A 111 10.58 8.47 -21.45
C TYR A 111 9.99 7.31 -20.65
N LEU A 112 10.83 6.39 -20.19
CA LEU A 112 10.39 5.17 -19.51
C LEU A 112 10.24 5.34 -17.99
N THR A 113 11.17 6.03 -17.33
CA THR A 113 11.26 6.04 -15.87
C THR A 113 10.44 7.14 -15.23
N VAL A 114 10.43 8.35 -15.80
CA VAL A 114 9.79 9.51 -15.18
C VAL A 114 8.27 9.31 -14.96
N PRO A 115 7.48 8.87 -15.96
CA PRO A 115 6.03 8.69 -15.74
C PRO A 115 5.73 7.62 -14.68
N ARG A 116 6.56 6.58 -14.58
CA ARG A 116 6.38 5.50 -13.59
C ARG A 116 6.68 5.97 -12.18
N VAL A 117 7.75 6.75 -11.99
CA VAL A 117 8.10 7.33 -10.68
C VAL A 117 7.02 8.30 -10.21
N LEU A 118 6.54 9.18 -11.09
CA LEU A 118 5.45 10.10 -10.74
C LEU A 118 4.16 9.36 -10.41
N ALA A 119 3.79 8.35 -11.18
CA ALA A 119 2.63 7.51 -10.90
C ALA A 119 2.77 6.81 -9.54
N ALA A 120 3.94 6.23 -9.24
CA ALA A 120 4.22 5.59 -7.96
C ALA A 120 4.09 6.57 -6.79
N THR A 121 4.65 7.78 -6.92
CA THR A 121 4.62 8.81 -5.86
C THR A 121 3.19 9.18 -5.47
N VAL A 122 2.25 9.18 -6.42
CA VAL A 122 0.83 9.47 -6.13
C VAL A 122 0.08 8.23 -5.65
N THR A 123 0.35 7.08 -6.25
CA THR A 123 -0.44 5.86 -6.02
C THR A 123 -0.06 5.17 -4.70
N VAL A 124 1.22 5.21 -4.30
CA VAL A 124 1.67 4.51 -3.08
C VAL A 124 1.00 5.04 -1.81
N PRO A 125 0.93 6.36 -1.55
CA PRO A 125 0.22 6.87 -0.38
C PRO A 125 -1.27 6.49 -0.36
N LEU A 126 -1.93 6.49 -1.52
CA LEU A 126 -3.34 6.07 -1.62
C LEU A 126 -3.51 4.59 -1.29
N LEU A 127 -2.61 3.74 -1.78
CA LEU A 127 -2.63 2.30 -1.47
C LEU A 127 -2.33 2.03 0.01
N VAL A 128 -1.45 2.81 0.64
CA VAL A 128 -1.20 2.74 2.08
C VAL A 128 -2.49 3.03 2.84
N GLY A 129 -3.17 4.15 2.54
CA GLY A 129 -4.41 4.51 3.21
C GLY A 129 -5.52 3.45 3.04
N ILE A 130 -5.65 2.87 1.84
CA ILE A 130 -6.59 1.76 1.60
C ILE A 130 -6.16 0.52 2.39
N GLY A 131 -4.86 0.20 2.42
CA GLY A 131 -4.30 -0.91 3.18
C GLY A 131 -4.56 -0.77 4.69
N ASP A 132 -4.41 0.43 5.24
CA ASP A 132 -4.69 0.71 6.65
C ASP A 132 -6.16 0.46 7.01
N ILE A 133 -7.08 0.96 6.18
CA ILE A 133 -8.53 0.73 6.38
C ILE A 133 -8.85 -0.76 6.34
N ILE A 134 -8.32 -1.47 5.35
CA ILE A 134 -8.53 -2.91 5.20
C ILE A 134 -7.89 -3.69 6.36
N GLY A 135 -6.73 -3.28 6.85
CA GLY A 135 -6.04 -3.91 7.97
C GLY A 135 -6.78 -3.72 9.30
N ILE A 136 -7.28 -2.51 9.57
CA ILE A 136 -8.14 -2.25 10.73
C ILE A 136 -9.41 -3.10 10.66
N PHE A 137 -10.00 -3.21 9.46
CA PHE A 137 -11.16 -4.08 9.26
C PHE A 137 -10.83 -5.56 9.48
N GLY A 138 -9.64 -6.02 9.07
CA GLY A 138 -9.14 -7.37 9.36
C GLY A 138 -9.04 -7.64 10.87
N GLY A 139 -8.48 -6.69 11.62
CA GLY A 139 -8.43 -6.73 13.08
C GLY A 139 -9.83 -6.76 13.72
N TYR A 140 -10.74 -5.93 13.24
CA TYR A 140 -12.15 -5.93 13.65
C TYR A 140 -12.84 -7.29 13.41
N ALA A 141 -12.67 -7.86 12.22
CA ALA A 141 -13.30 -9.12 11.86
C ALA A 141 -12.84 -10.28 12.77
N VAL A 142 -11.55 -10.34 13.08
CA VAL A 142 -10.98 -11.34 13.99
C VAL A 142 -11.43 -11.09 15.44
N ALA A 143 -11.37 -9.85 15.91
CA ALA A 143 -11.76 -9.51 17.28
C ALA A 143 -13.23 -9.81 17.57
N THR A 144 -14.11 -9.49 16.62
CA THR A 144 -15.55 -9.72 16.80
C THR A 144 -15.99 -11.14 16.45
N GLY A 145 -15.31 -11.80 15.51
CA GLY A 145 -15.67 -13.14 15.04
C GLY A 145 -15.10 -14.27 15.89
N THR A 146 -13.85 -14.15 16.33
CA THR A 146 -13.13 -15.21 17.07
C THR A 146 -12.98 -14.90 18.55
N LEU A 147 -12.79 -13.64 18.93
CA LEU A 147 -12.55 -13.24 20.31
C LEU A 147 -13.83 -12.80 21.05
N GLY A 148 -14.96 -12.68 20.34
CA GLY A 148 -16.26 -12.38 20.96
C GLY A 148 -16.43 -10.93 21.43
N PHE A 149 -15.65 -9.99 20.92
CA PHE A 149 -15.75 -8.57 21.29
C PHE A 149 -17.08 -7.97 20.83
N ASN A 150 -17.60 -7.03 21.64
CA ASN A 150 -18.78 -6.27 21.25
C ASN A 150 -18.46 -5.36 20.06
N LYS A 151 -19.19 -5.54 18.96
CA LYS A 151 -18.98 -4.82 17.69
C LYS A 151 -19.04 -3.31 17.85
N ALA A 152 -20.02 -2.82 18.61
CA ALA A 152 -20.21 -1.38 18.82
C ALA A 152 -19.07 -0.78 19.66
N ALA A 153 -18.68 -1.46 20.73
CA ALA A 153 -17.58 -1.02 21.59
C ALA A 153 -16.23 -0.99 20.84
N TYR A 154 -15.97 -1.99 19.98
CA TYR A 154 -14.75 -2.03 19.19
C TYR A 154 -14.62 -0.83 18.24
N VAL A 155 -15.69 -0.56 17.49
CA VAL A 155 -15.73 0.56 16.53
C VAL A 155 -15.61 1.89 17.26
N GLN A 156 -16.34 2.07 18.37
CA GLN A 156 -16.30 3.30 19.14
C GLN A 156 -14.92 3.58 19.74
N ASN A 157 -14.28 2.59 20.34
CA ASN A 157 -12.92 2.70 20.86
C ASN A 157 -11.90 3.02 19.78
N THR A 158 -12.07 2.50 18.55
CA THR A 158 -11.21 2.80 17.41
C THR A 158 -11.38 4.26 16.96
N ILE A 159 -12.62 4.73 16.84
CA ILE A 159 -12.93 6.10 16.39
C ILE A 159 -12.50 7.14 17.43
N ASP A 160 -12.87 6.94 18.68
CA ASP A 160 -12.54 7.85 19.79
C ASP A 160 -11.01 8.03 19.90
N PHE A 161 -10.29 6.95 19.69
CA PHE A 161 -8.83 6.98 19.76
C PHE A 161 -8.18 7.73 18.57
N LEU A 162 -8.72 7.60 17.38
CA LEU A 162 -8.25 8.33 16.21
C LEU A 162 -8.56 9.83 16.31
N GLN A 163 -9.69 10.21 16.93
CA GLN A 163 -10.10 11.61 17.14
C GLN A 163 -9.34 12.33 18.27
N LEU A 164 -8.89 11.60 19.30
CA LEU A 164 -8.17 12.20 20.44
C LEU A 164 -6.74 12.65 20.11
N ARG A 165 -6.28 12.46 18.88
CA ARG A 165 -4.89 12.65 18.49
C ARG A 165 -4.66 13.65 17.36
N ASP A 166 -5.72 14.29 16.86
CA ASP A 166 -5.65 15.47 16.00
C ASP A 166 -5.68 16.75 16.87
#